data_1f4902969e35adda09e771d80cafdc05
#
_entry.id   1f4902969e35adda09e771d80cafdc05
#
_cell.length_a   1.000
_cell.length_b   1.000
_cell.length_c   1.000
_cell.angle_alpha   90.00
_cell.angle_beta   90.00
_cell.angle_gamma   90.00
#
_symmetry.space_group_name_H-M   'P 1'
#
loop_
_entity.id
_entity.type
_entity.pdbx_description
1 polymer ?
#
loop_
_entity_poly.entity_id
_entity_poly.type
_entity_poly.pdbx_seq_one_letter_code
_entity_poly.pdbx_strand_id
1 'polypeptide(L)'
;MAENERWLTAHHDPLAALYTFSACVALADLHGDGESKLIIADLGTGAYNMKLKVYKGTSLMSENTLIDLPTGVITFHMDTTEPRVPAVAVASGSYIYIYKNLRPYFKFTLPTLEVNSTEYDAWGQARDEQLDVSMLYEILDSLRQEVGECGLTTRSQRFLMCPDHSSQAAFLNQHKGFNLKRQTVVTCFATMKKSHAEDDAISCLVLGTESANIFILDPEAFTILNSMSLHSVPVFLSVSGLYDVEYRIIVACRNGQIYTLKRGTKIGRPTAELTSQPVGLLKRDKSIIVATMDQNLHSFNNKGKRLWSLRLPAAITCVETLEIRTLGLTLTALGMADNRVMIYRDKHLVDTIHTEDRISAMKFGRFGREDNTLVLVMKGGALLVKILKRTARFEIEDTLGSAHALAVKLNIPKKTKLFVDQTMRERENCVLMHRVFQHDLYRLRLNTARAYVQALETSSNPVSLSQTEPLKLSAQVLGLGPTFKLRVELQNTSSTSPSLQLAVIFHCDDRIYNVNKSYIQIPILIPGVIHVVETLITCISELGISDTVRVFVVKGKASRPLLTAVINMPVAEVFMGS
;
A
#
# COMPACT_ATOMS: atom_id res chain seq x y z
N MET A 1 -16.30 23.51 -9.03
CA MET A 1 -16.30 22.07 -9.37
C MET A 1 -16.26 21.36 -8.02
N ALA A 2 -17.28 20.60 -7.64
CA ALA A 2 -17.23 19.81 -6.43
C ALA A 2 -16.14 18.74 -6.64
N GLU A 3 -15.04 18.86 -5.91
CA GLU A 3 -14.03 17.82 -5.82
C GLU A 3 -14.76 16.53 -5.43
N ASN A 4 -14.55 15.50 -6.21
CA ASN A 4 -15.09 14.16 -5.96
C ASN A 4 -14.39 13.62 -4.70
N GLU A 5 -14.84 14.09 -3.55
CA GLU A 5 -14.24 13.74 -2.26
C GLU A 5 -14.43 12.24 -2.05
N ARG A 6 -13.33 11.48 -2.20
CA ARG A 6 -13.30 10.01 -2.08
C ARG A 6 -13.43 9.54 -0.63
N TRP A 7 -13.13 10.43 0.30
CA TRP A 7 -13.10 10.15 1.72
C TRP A 7 -14.22 10.85 2.47
N LEU A 8 -14.83 10.15 3.41
CA LEU A 8 -15.78 10.68 4.36
C LEU A 8 -15.07 10.91 5.69
N THR A 9 -15.17 12.09 6.28
CA THR A 9 -14.70 12.34 7.64
C THR A 9 -15.70 11.74 8.62
N ALA A 10 -15.30 10.65 9.29
CA ALA A 10 -16.14 9.95 10.26
C ALA A 10 -16.03 10.55 11.65
N HIS A 11 -14.82 10.95 12.04
CA HIS A 11 -14.56 11.53 13.36
C HIS A 11 -13.37 12.48 13.28
N HIS A 12 -13.49 13.60 13.96
CA HIS A 12 -12.40 14.56 14.14
C HIS A 12 -12.43 15.06 15.58
N ASP A 13 -11.38 14.76 16.32
CA ASP A 13 -11.18 15.23 17.69
C ASP A 13 -9.87 16.03 17.76
N PRO A 14 -9.96 17.37 17.76
CA PRO A 14 -8.79 18.25 17.86
C PRO A 14 -8.15 18.23 19.24
N LEU A 15 -8.86 17.78 20.27
CA LEU A 15 -8.43 17.76 21.67
C LEU A 15 -8.05 16.37 22.19
N ALA A 16 -7.91 15.38 21.31
CA ALA A 16 -7.59 14.01 21.68
C ALA A 16 -6.26 13.87 22.44
N ALA A 17 -5.36 14.84 22.30
CA ALA A 17 -4.03 14.90 22.95
C ALA A 17 -3.26 13.56 22.81
N LEU A 18 -3.17 13.06 21.58
CA LEU A 18 -2.48 11.82 21.24
C LEU A 18 -1.14 12.15 20.57
N TYR A 19 -0.06 11.77 21.20
CA TYR A 19 1.29 11.96 20.68
C TYR A 19 1.92 10.61 20.39
N THR A 20 2.00 10.25 19.11
CA THR A 20 2.43 8.91 18.70
C THR A 20 3.04 8.91 17.29
N PHE A 21 3.56 7.78 16.85
CA PHE A 21 4.04 7.55 15.49
C PHE A 21 3.50 6.23 14.93
N SER A 22 3.56 6.04 13.62
CA SER A 22 2.84 4.95 12.91
C SER A 22 3.13 3.55 13.46
N ALA A 23 4.36 3.27 13.91
CA ALA A 23 4.70 1.97 14.51
C ALA A 23 4.00 1.70 15.85
N CYS A 24 3.51 2.76 16.51
CA CYS A 24 2.83 2.69 17.81
C CYS A 24 1.30 2.74 17.70
N VAL A 25 0.74 2.51 16.50
CA VAL A 25 -0.70 2.47 16.25
C VAL A 25 -1.07 1.12 15.63
N ALA A 26 -2.07 0.47 16.18
CA ALA A 26 -2.60 -0.79 15.66
C ALA A 26 -4.13 -0.79 15.66
N LEU A 27 -4.71 -1.59 14.75
CA LEU A 27 -6.16 -1.81 14.65
C LEU A 27 -6.42 -3.31 14.78
N ALA A 28 -7.27 -3.72 15.71
CA ALA A 28 -7.63 -5.12 15.88
C ALA A 28 -8.95 -5.32 16.65
N ASP A 29 -9.61 -6.42 16.37
CA ASP A 29 -10.76 -6.87 17.16
C ASP A 29 -10.26 -7.66 18.38
N LEU A 30 -10.17 -6.98 19.53
CA LEU A 30 -9.63 -7.55 20.78
C LEU A 30 -10.61 -8.43 21.55
N HIS A 31 -11.88 -8.47 21.13
CA HIS A 31 -12.94 -9.19 21.88
C HIS A 31 -13.67 -10.24 21.03
N GLY A 32 -13.39 -10.32 19.72
CA GLY A 32 -14.10 -11.19 18.79
C GLY A 32 -15.56 -10.76 18.56
N ASP A 33 -15.88 -9.48 18.82
CA ASP A 33 -17.23 -8.92 18.65
C ASP A 33 -17.45 -8.33 17.23
N GLY A 34 -16.49 -8.49 16.35
CA GLY A 34 -16.51 -7.97 15.00
C GLY A 34 -16.24 -6.47 14.93
N GLU A 35 -15.92 -5.81 16.05
CA GLU A 35 -15.56 -4.39 16.11
C GLU A 35 -14.07 -4.23 16.37
N SER A 36 -13.34 -3.69 15.40
CA SER A 36 -11.92 -3.40 15.55
C SER A 36 -11.71 -2.17 16.42
N LYS A 37 -10.84 -2.30 17.42
CA LYS A 37 -10.45 -1.24 18.34
C LYS A 37 -9.19 -0.55 17.84
N LEU A 38 -9.02 0.72 18.17
CA LEU A 38 -7.81 1.48 17.91
C LEU A 38 -6.91 1.43 19.15
N ILE A 39 -5.71 0.94 18.96
CA ILE A 39 -4.70 0.74 20.00
C ILE A 39 -3.58 1.73 19.73
N ILE A 40 -3.29 2.59 20.69
CA ILE A 40 -2.25 3.63 20.56
C ILE A 40 -1.34 3.57 21.78
N ALA A 41 -0.02 3.46 21.54
CA ALA A 41 0.93 3.82 22.57
C ALA A 41 1.22 5.32 22.47
N ASP A 42 0.70 6.04 23.42
CA ASP A 42 0.80 7.49 23.54
C ASP A 42 2.07 7.84 24.32
N LEU A 43 2.88 8.73 23.77
CA LEU A 43 4.13 9.21 24.37
C LEU A 43 3.87 10.20 25.51
N GLY A 44 2.65 10.78 25.55
CA GLY A 44 2.30 11.81 26.53
C GLY A 44 3.05 13.14 26.33
N THR A 45 2.81 14.07 27.23
CA THR A 45 3.41 15.42 27.20
C THR A 45 4.56 15.59 28.20
N GLY A 46 5.04 14.53 28.83
CA GLY A 46 6.10 14.59 29.85
C GLY A 46 6.85 13.27 30.06
N ALA A 47 7.93 13.33 30.80
CA ALA A 47 8.91 12.27 30.93
C ALA A 47 8.41 10.92 31.50
N TYR A 48 7.22 10.83 32.06
CA TYR A 48 6.69 9.61 32.68
C TYR A 48 5.19 9.41 32.45
N ASN A 49 4.65 10.00 31.40
CA ASN A 49 3.21 9.98 31.15
C ASN A 49 2.82 9.13 29.92
N MET A 50 3.67 8.15 29.61
CA MET A 50 3.44 7.25 28.49
C MET A 50 2.37 6.23 28.82
N LYS A 51 1.41 6.05 27.92
CA LYS A 51 0.24 5.21 28.15
C LYS A 51 -0.14 4.40 26.93
N LEU A 52 -0.55 3.17 27.15
CA LEU A 52 -1.22 2.38 26.14
C LEU A 52 -2.73 2.67 26.25
N LYS A 53 -3.28 3.33 25.26
CA LYS A 53 -4.70 3.69 25.18
C LYS A 53 -5.40 2.81 24.17
N VAL A 54 -6.59 2.32 24.49
CA VAL A 54 -7.44 1.54 23.59
C VAL A 54 -8.78 2.23 23.45
N TYR A 55 -9.15 2.53 22.22
CA TYR A 55 -10.41 3.19 21.87
C TYR A 55 -11.38 2.21 21.20
N LYS A 56 -12.63 2.25 21.64
CA LYS A 56 -13.77 1.62 20.97
C LYS A 56 -14.60 2.75 20.32
N GLY A 57 -14.51 2.86 19.01
CA GLY A 57 -15.07 4.02 18.33
C GLY A 57 -14.42 5.32 18.84
N THR A 58 -15.22 6.22 19.37
CA THR A 58 -14.77 7.51 19.93
C THR A 58 -14.49 7.46 21.44
N SER A 59 -14.81 6.37 22.12
CA SER A 59 -14.69 6.25 23.57
C SER A 59 -13.39 5.55 23.98
N LEU A 60 -12.69 6.11 24.98
CA LEU A 60 -11.55 5.45 25.60
C LEU A 60 -12.05 4.26 26.44
N MET A 61 -11.57 3.06 26.14
CA MET A 61 -11.98 1.81 26.76
C MET A 61 -11.01 1.36 27.85
N SER A 62 -9.72 1.50 27.62
CA SER A 62 -8.66 1.08 28.52
C SER A 62 -7.46 1.99 28.42
N GLU A 63 -6.81 2.18 29.56
CA GLU A 63 -5.58 2.96 29.68
C GLU A 63 -4.61 2.22 30.61
N ASN A 64 -3.41 1.93 30.14
CA ASN A 64 -2.35 1.28 30.91
C ASN A 64 -1.08 2.12 30.83
N THR A 65 -0.43 2.36 31.95
CA THR A 65 0.83 3.12 32.01
C THR A 65 1.98 2.27 31.47
N LEU A 66 2.82 2.86 30.63
CA LEU A 66 4.06 2.30 30.14
C LEU A 66 5.24 2.89 30.93
N ILE A 67 6.22 2.02 31.23
CA ILE A 67 7.35 2.40 32.10
C ILE A 67 8.43 3.11 31.29
N ASP A 68 8.60 2.72 30.01
CA ASP A 68 9.67 3.20 29.15
C ASP A 68 9.10 3.58 27.77
N LEU A 69 9.90 4.26 26.93
CA LEU A 69 9.50 4.75 25.64
C LEU A 69 9.01 3.61 24.72
N PRO A 70 7.76 3.63 24.25
CA PRO A 70 7.26 2.63 23.32
C PRO A 70 7.87 2.85 21.92
N THR A 71 8.35 1.78 21.31
CA THR A 71 8.92 1.77 19.96
C THR A 71 8.04 1.08 18.93
N GLY A 72 7.05 0.32 19.37
CA GLY A 72 6.09 -0.33 18.48
C GLY A 72 4.96 -1.02 19.22
N VAL A 73 3.80 -1.05 18.58
CA VAL A 73 2.61 -1.77 19.02
C VAL A 73 2.14 -2.66 17.88
N ILE A 74 1.97 -3.93 18.15
CA ILE A 74 1.43 -4.89 17.19
C ILE A 74 0.40 -5.79 17.85
N THR A 75 -0.46 -6.36 17.03
CA THR A 75 -1.44 -7.37 17.44
C THR A 75 -1.12 -8.70 16.77
N PHE A 76 -1.25 -9.80 17.50
CA PHE A 76 -0.92 -11.12 17.03
C PHE A 76 -1.73 -12.20 17.74
N HIS A 77 -1.97 -13.32 17.08
CA HIS A 77 -2.61 -14.47 17.69
C HIS A 77 -1.54 -15.37 18.32
N MET A 78 -1.71 -15.64 19.61
CA MET A 78 -0.76 -16.44 20.40
C MET A 78 -1.05 -17.92 20.31
N ASP A 79 -2.32 -18.29 20.40
CA ASP A 79 -2.81 -19.65 20.52
C ASP A 79 -4.06 -19.88 19.64
N THR A 80 -4.53 -21.11 19.61
CA THR A 80 -5.73 -21.54 18.88
C THR A 80 -6.97 -21.61 19.77
N THR A 81 -6.89 -21.14 21.03
CA THR A 81 -8.03 -21.19 21.95
C THR A 81 -9.17 -20.30 21.51
N GLU A 82 -10.40 -20.80 21.55
CA GLU A 82 -11.58 -20.00 21.23
C GLU A 82 -12.10 -19.24 22.46
N PRO A 83 -12.55 -17.99 22.30
CA PRO A 83 -12.57 -17.20 21.06
C PRO A 83 -11.17 -16.77 20.62
N ARG A 84 -10.87 -16.88 19.31
CA ARG A 84 -9.59 -16.45 18.71
C ARG A 84 -9.46 -14.95 18.71
N VAL A 85 -8.98 -14.41 19.79
CA VAL A 85 -8.75 -12.97 19.95
C VAL A 85 -7.26 -12.68 19.95
N PRO A 86 -6.82 -11.60 19.25
CA PRO A 86 -5.40 -11.25 19.22
C PRO A 86 -4.96 -10.67 20.56
N ALA A 87 -3.73 -10.99 20.95
CA ALA A 87 -3.00 -10.32 22.01
C ALA A 87 -2.34 -9.04 21.47
N VAL A 88 -2.08 -8.09 22.35
CA VAL A 88 -1.34 -6.85 22.06
C VAL A 88 0.07 -6.98 22.60
N ALA A 89 1.07 -6.77 21.76
CA ALA A 89 2.46 -6.67 22.18
C ALA A 89 2.95 -5.23 22.01
N VAL A 90 3.56 -4.71 23.07
CA VAL A 90 4.14 -3.37 23.12
C VAL A 90 5.63 -3.49 23.40
N ALA A 91 6.45 -3.06 22.46
CA ALA A 91 7.88 -2.94 22.66
C ALA A 91 8.18 -1.61 23.35
N SER A 92 8.85 -1.66 24.50
CA SER A 92 9.17 -0.49 25.30
C SER A 92 10.54 -0.70 25.97
N GLY A 93 11.53 0.07 25.56
CA GLY A 93 12.90 -0.08 26.00
C GLY A 93 13.49 -1.47 25.70
N SER A 94 13.98 -2.14 26.71
CA SER A 94 14.54 -3.50 26.62
C SER A 94 13.50 -4.61 26.84
N TYR A 95 12.22 -4.25 26.87
CA TYR A 95 11.15 -5.16 27.23
C TYR A 95 10.07 -5.21 26.17
N ILE A 96 9.38 -6.35 26.09
CA ILE A 96 8.13 -6.50 25.34
C ILE A 96 7.05 -6.88 26.33
N TYR A 97 6.05 -6.03 26.44
CA TYR A 97 4.88 -6.26 27.28
C TYR A 97 3.77 -6.85 26.43
N ILE A 98 3.23 -7.97 26.89
CA ILE A 98 2.15 -8.68 26.21
C ILE A 98 0.90 -8.55 27.06
N TYR A 99 -0.16 -8.07 26.41
CA TYR A 99 -1.48 -7.93 27.00
C TYR A 99 -2.46 -8.90 26.34
N LYS A 100 -3.13 -9.70 27.15
CA LYS A 100 -4.24 -10.56 26.72
C LYS A 100 -5.54 -10.04 27.38
N ASN A 101 -6.59 -9.84 26.60
CA ASN A 101 -7.85 -9.25 27.09
C ASN A 101 -7.64 -7.93 27.86
N LEU A 102 -6.78 -7.06 27.34
CA LEU A 102 -6.39 -5.75 27.90
C LEU A 102 -5.73 -5.81 29.31
N ARG A 103 -5.34 -6.99 29.75
CA ARG A 103 -4.60 -7.19 31.02
C ARG A 103 -3.16 -7.59 30.75
N PRO A 104 -2.20 -7.09 31.52
CA PRO A 104 -0.82 -7.57 31.43
C PRO A 104 -0.77 -9.09 31.58
N TYR A 105 -0.16 -9.76 30.60
CA TYR A 105 -0.07 -11.22 30.57
C TYR A 105 1.36 -11.70 30.78
N PHE A 106 2.31 -11.16 30.00
CA PHE A 106 3.70 -11.57 30.03
C PHE A 106 4.64 -10.40 29.76
N LYS A 107 5.84 -10.47 30.31
CA LYS A 107 6.92 -9.53 30.06
C LYS A 107 8.14 -10.28 29.56
N PHE A 108 8.47 -10.12 28.30
CA PHE A 108 9.73 -10.63 27.74
C PHE A 108 10.85 -9.61 27.96
N THR A 109 12.00 -10.08 28.38
CA THR A 109 13.21 -9.25 28.54
C THR A 109 14.22 -9.66 27.47
N LEU A 110 14.75 -8.68 26.74
CA LEU A 110 15.82 -8.93 25.77
C LEU A 110 17.04 -9.55 26.46
N PRO A 111 17.77 -10.46 25.79
CA PRO A 111 19.00 -11.04 26.32
C PRO A 111 20.02 -9.93 26.61
N THR A 112 20.75 -10.09 27.71
CA THR A 112 21.84 -9.19 28.07
C THR A 112 22.99 -9.37 27.09
N LEU A 113 23.62 -8.28 26.71
CA LEU A 113 24.80 -8.27 25.86
C LEU A 113 26.05 -8.50 26.76
N GLU A 114 27.08 -9.01 26.12
CA GLU A 114 28.38 -9.10 26.78
C GLU A 114 28.90 -7.70 27.11
N VAL A 115 29.39 -7.54 28.33
CA VAL A 115 30.03 -6.32 28.81
C VAL A 115 31.51 -6.38 28.42
N ASN A 116 32.08 -5.24 28.03
CA ASN A 116 33.50 -5.16 27.75
C ASN A 116 34.29 -5.54 29.03
N SER A 117 35.31 -6.40 28.89
CA SER A 117 36.12 -6.86 30.01
C SER A 117 36.77 -5.71 30.76
N THR A 118 37.35 -4.75 30.05
CA THR A 118 37.96 -3.53 30.64
C THR A 118 36.95 -2.70 31.43
N GLU A 119 35.74 -2.53 30.93
CA GLU A 119 34.66 -1.84 31.63
C GLU A 119 34.24 -2.59 32.89
N TYR A 120 34.11 -3.91 32.77
CA TYR A 120 33.75 -4.77 33.90
C TYR A 120 34.80 -4.71 35.02
N ASP A 121 36.08 -4.80 34.66
CA ASP A 121 37.22 -4.76 35.61
C ASP A 121 37.34 -3.37 36.26
N ALA A 122 37.16 -2.27 35.48
CA ALA A 122 37.19 -0.92 36.00
C ALA A 122 36.10 -0.67 37.07
N TRP A 123 34.88 -1.11 36.81
CA TRP A 123 33.81 -1.03 37.80
C TRP A 123 34.00 -1.98 38.98
N GLY A 124 34.65 -3.14 38.78
CA GLY A 124 35.05 -4.06 39.86
C GLY A 124 36.05 -3.42 40.80
N GLN A 125 37.10 -2.84 40.25
CA GLN A 125 38.14 -2.13 41.01
C GLN A 125 37.60 -0.88 41.72
N ALA A 126 36.67 -0.13 41.06
CA ALA A 126 36.00 1.01 41.69
C ALA A 126 35.06 0.59 42.84
N ARG A 127 34.42 -0.59 42.75
CA ARG A 127 33.63 -1.18 43.84
C ARG A 127 34.51 -1.55 45.04
N ASP A 128 35.66 -2.11 44.75
CA ASP A 128 36.62 -2.57 45.79
C ASP A 128 37.52 -1.43 46.29
N GLU A 129 37.17 -0.15 45.94
CA GLU A 129 37.86 1.09 46.36
C GLU A 129 39.34 1.16 45.96
N GLN A 130 39.72 0.43 44.92
CA GLN A 130 41.08 0.41 44.36
C GLN A 130 41.30 1.50 43.30
N LEU A 131 40.22 2.07 42.73
CA LEU A 131 40.25 3.10 41.73
C LEU A 131 39.54 4.37 42.24
N ASP A 132 40.19 5.52 42.02
CA ASP A 132 39.59 6.83 42.28
C ASP A 132 38.62 7.23 41.16
N VAL A 133 37.71 8.12 41.47
CA VAL A 133 36.68 8.64 40.55
C VAL A 133 37.28 9.20 39.25
N SER A 134 38.40 9.94 39.37
CA SER A 134 39.10 10.52 38.22
C SER A 134 39.70 9.44 37.31
N MET A 135 40.33 8.41 37.89
CA MET A 135 40.91 7.30 37.12
C MET A 135 39.82 6.46 36.43
N LEU A 136 38.70 6.24 37.10
CA LEU A 136 37.56 5.56 36.50
C LEU A 136 37.04 6.34 35.30
N TYR A 137 36.95 7.68 35.42
CA TYR A 137 36.51 8.55 34.31
C TYR A 137 37.47 8.44 33.11
N GLU A 138 38.77 8.52 33.33
CA GLU A 138 39.78 8.41 32.26
C GLU A 138 39.73 7.05 31.54
N ILE A 139 39.61 5.97 32.28
CA ILE A 139 39.50 4.62 31.70
C ILE A 139 38.25 4.48 30.87
N LEU A 140 37.10 4.94 31.38
CA LEU A 140 35.84 4.86 30.65
C LEU A 140 35.78 5.82 29.45
N ASP A 141 36.42 6.98 29.52
CA ASP A 141 36.49 7.91 28.39
C ASP A 141 37.42 7.38 27.30
N SER A 142 38.57 6.80 27.62
CA SER A 142 39.43 6.11 26.65
C SER A 142 38.71 4.94 26.00
N LEU A 143 37.97 4.15 26.76
CA LEU A 143 37.19 3.05 26.26
C LEU A 143 36.04 3.52 25.35
N ARG A 144 35.42 4.68 25.67
CA ARG A 144 34.42 5.33 24.82
C ARG A 144 35.01 5.72 23.45
N GLN A 145 36.25 6.21 23.42
CA GLN A 145 36.93 6.56 22.19
C GLN A 145 37.30 5.34 21.33
N GLU A 146 37.59 4.21 21.95
CA GLU A 146 37.94 2.96 21.23
C GLU A 146 36.72 2.20 20.71
N VAL A 147 35.70 1.99 21.54
CA VAL A 147 34.56 1.12 21.25
C VAL A 147 33.31 1.90 20.81
N GLY A 148 33.31 3.21 21.01
CA GLY A 148 32.16 4.09 20.75
C GLY A 148 31.16 4.09 21.91
N GLU A 149 30.27 5.09 21.92
CA GLU A 149 29.26 5.25 22.99
C GLU A 149 28.35 4.03 23.12
N CYS A 150 27.92 3.45 22.00
CA CYS A 150 27.06 2.25 21.98
C CYS A 150 27.75 0.99 22.51
N GLY A 151 29.06 1.00 22.65
CA GLY A 151 29.87 -0.11 23.18
C GLY A 151 29.85 -0.20 24.70
N LEU A 152 29.58 0.92 25.38
CA LEU A 152 29.54 1.02 26.84
C LEU A 152 28.15 0.70 27.42
N THR A 153 28.16 0.29 28.72
CA THR A 153 26.90 0.14 29.45
C THR A 153 26.25 1.50 29.73
N THR A 154 24.94 1.51 29.90
CA THR A 154 24.17 2.73 30.23
C THR A 154 24.66 3.38 31.54
N ARG A 155 25.21 2.57 32.47
CA ARG A 155 25.80 3.09 33.69
C ARG A 155 27.03 3.94 33.40
N SER A 156 27.96 3.42 32.62
CA SER A 156 29.19 4.13 32.24
C SER A 156 28.88 5.39 31.41
N GLN A 157 27.92 5.32 30.51
CA GLN A 157 27.47 6.49 29.77
C GLN A 157 26.93 7.59 30.69
N ARG A 158 26.07 7.24 31.64
CA ARG A 158 25.52 8.19 32.63
C ARG A 158 26.61 8.76 33.54
N PHE A 159 27.57 7.94 33.96
CA PHE A 159 28.70 8.40 34.73
C PHE A 159 29.54 9.43 33.98
N LEU A 160 29.84 9.18 32.69
CA LEU A 160 30.56 10.11 31.82
C LEU A 160 29.80 11.41 31.53
N MET A 161 28.48 11.40 31.64
CA MET A 161 27.64 12.60 31.47
C MET A 161 27.54 13.49 32.72
N CYS A 162 28.04 13.01 33.90
CA CYS A 162 28.03 13.82 35.11
C CYS A 162 29.01 15.00 34.97
N PRO A 163 28.53 16.25 35.15
CA PRO A 163 29.33 17.44 34.85
C PRO A 163 30.49 17.68 35.86
N ASP A 164 30.28 17.31 37.13
CA ASP A 164 31.19 17.64 38.22
C ASP A 164 31.70 16.41 38.94
N HIS A 165 32.93 16.50 39.46
CA HIS A 165 33.54 15.42 40.23
C HIS A 165 32.73 15.00 41.46
N SER A 166 32.02 15.94 42.13
CA SER A 166 31.13 15.66 43.24
C SER A 166 29.90 14.83 42.81
N SER A 167 29.33 15.14 41.65
CA SER A 167 28.20 14.36 41.09
C SER A 167 28.65 12.98 40.59
N GLN A 168 29.85 12.85 40.04
CA GLN A 168 30.46 11.57 39.69
C GLN A 168 30.70 10.68 40.91
N ALA A 169 31.24 11.23 41.99
CA ALA A 169 31.45 10.52 43.23
C ALA A 169 30.13 10.06 43.89
N ALA A 170 29.11 10.93 43.89
CA ALA A 170 27.78 10.57 44.34
C ALA A 170 27.14 9.45 43.51
N PHE A 171 27.28 9.52 42.17
CA PHE A 171 26.80 8.50 41.26
C PHE A 171 27.52 7.17 41.47
N LEU A 172 28.86 7.18 41.64
CA LEU A 172 29.66 5.99 41.93
C LEU A 172 29.18 5.32 43.21
N ASN A 173 29.05 6.08 44.32
CA ASN A 173 28.59 5.54 45.59
C ASN A 173 27.20 4.92 45.55
N GLN A 174 26.30 5.52 44.75
CA GLN A 174 24.95 4.99 44.57
C GLN A 174 24.93 3.68 43.77
N HIS A 175 25.81 3.53 42.78
CA HIS A 175 25.73 2.46 41.79
C HIS A 175 26.82 1.39 41.89
N LYS A 176 27.88 1.56 42.71
CA LYS A 176 29.01 0.61 42.84
C LYS A 176 28.60 -0.80 43.26
N GLY A 177 27.52 -0.95 44.04
CA GLY A 177 27.05 -2.25 44.53
C GLY A 177 26.23 -3.09 43.54
N PHE A 178 25.82 -2.53 42.43
CA PHE A 178 25.00 -3.26 41.48
C PHE A 178 25.82 -3.95 40.38
N ASN A 179 25.37 -5.11 39.94
CA ASN A 179 26.01 -5.82 38.83
C ASN A 179 25.93 -4.99 37.55
N LEU A 180 27.04 -4.97 36.80
CA LEU A 180 27.09 -4.30 35.51
C LEU A 180 26.30 -5.12 34.46
N LYS A 181 25.35 -4.51 33.83
CA LYS A 181 24.53 -5.14 32.78
C LYS A 181 24.49 -4.25 31.56
N ARG A 182 24.75 -4.82 30.40
CA ARG A 182 24.55 -4.17 29.12
C ARG A 182 23.27 -4.69 28.51
N GLN A 183 22.29 -3.80 28.31
CA GLN A 183 21.01 -4.13 27.70
C GLN A 183 20.85 -3.37 26.40
N THR A 184 20.27 -4.03 25.42
CA THR A 184 19.85 -3.41 24.16
C THR A 184 18.38 -3.03 24.23
N VAL A 185 17.95 -2.17 23.33
CA VAL A 185 16.55 -1.74 23.22
C VAL A 185 15.96 -2.19 21.89
N VAL A 186 14.63 -2.36 21.86
CA VAL A 186 13.91 -2.67 20.62
C VAL A 186 13.81 -1.39 19.79
N THR A 187 14.17 -1.47 18.50
CA THR A 187 14.09 -0.35 17.56
C THR A 187 12.93 -0.49 16.59
N CYS A 188 12.58 -1.69 16.21
CA CYS A 188 11.48 -1.98 15.29
C CYS A 188 10.83 -3.33 15.58
N PHE A 189 9.56 -3.47 15.24
CA PHE A 189 8.72 -4.56 15.67
C PHE A 189 7.71 -4.96 14.57
N ALA A 190 7.56 -6.24 14.30
CA ALA A 190 6.65 -6.78 13.29
C ALA A 190 6.15 -8.18 13.68
N THR A 191 5.15 -8.68 12.97
CA THR A 191 4.62 -10.06 13.11
C THR A 191 4.94 -10.89 11.88
N MET A 192 5.04 -12.21 12.08
CA MET A 192 5.23 -13.21 11.04
C MET A 192 4.33 -14.40 11.33
N LYS A 193 3.47 -14.78 10.38
CA LYS A 193 2.64 -15.98 10.49
C LYS A 193 3.50 -17.23 10.67
N LYS A 194 3.10 -18.14 11.57
CA LYS A 194 3.90 -19.35 11.89
C LYS A 194 3.72 -20.42 10.81
N SER A 195 2.55 -21.03 10.71
CA SER A 195 2.31 -22.19 9.84
C SER A 195 1.25 -21.94 8.78
N HIS A 196 0.26 -21.10 9.06
CA HIS A 196 -0.90 -20.84 8.18
C HIS A 196 -0.95 -19.37 7.75
N ALA A 197 -1.51 -19.13 6.57
CA ALA A 197 -1.60 -17.78 5.99
C ALA A 197 -2.89 -17.02 6.37
N GLU A 198 -3.81 -17.64 7.12
CA GLU A 198 -5.08 -17.07 7.55
C GLU A 198 -4.87 -15.82 8.43
N ASP A 199 -5.82 -14.90 8.42
CA ASP A 199 -5.72 -13.64 9.15
C ASP A 199 -5.60 -13.87 10.67
N ASP A 200 -6.25 -14.89 11.21
CA ASP A 200 -6.27 -15.31 12.61
C ASP A 200 -5.24 -16.39 12.98
N ALA A 201 -4.31 -16.69 12.06
CA ALA A 201 -3.28 -17.70 12.32
C ALA A 201 -2.24 -17.20 13.33
N ILE A 202 -1.74 -18.15 14.14
CA ILE A 202 -0.67 -17.93 15.12
C ILE A 202 0.51 -17.22 14.45
N SER A 203 1.04 -16.19 15.12
CA SER A 203 2.06 -15.32 14.56
C SER A 203 3.24 -15.15 15.52
N CYS A 204 4.44 -15.45 15.03
CA CYS A 204 5.70 -15.15 15.73
C CYS A 204 5.94 -13.63 15.78
N LEU A 205 6.64 -13.19 16.79
CA LEU A 205 7.09 -11.82 16.94
C LEU A 205 8.48 -11.63 16.33
N VAL A 206 8.66 -10.61 15.50
CA VAL A 206 9.95 -10.26 14.89
C VAL A 206 10.37 -8.90 15.40
N LEU A 207 11.54 -8.80 15.98
CA LEU A 207 12.05 -7.57 16.59
C LEU A 207 13.48 -7.28 16.14
N GLY A 208 13.74 -6.01 15.89
CA GLY A 208 15.08 -5.50 15.68
C GLY A 208 15.56 -4.74 16.91
N THR A 209 16.86 -4.75 17.15
CA THR A 209 17.47 -4.14 18.32
C THR A 209 18.57 -3.16 17.96
N GLU A 210 18.87 -2.22 18.86
CA GLU A 210 19.97 -1.24 18.72
C GLU A 210 21.34 -1.91 18.60
N SER A 211 21.48 -3.15 19.09
CA SER A 211 22.69 -3.97 18.89
C SER A 211 22.81 -4.62 17.52
N ALA A 212 22.03 -4.16 16.54
CA ALA A 212 22.01 -4.67 15.17
C ALA A 212 21.64 -6.16 15.06
N ASN A 213 20.85 -6.69 15.99
CA ASN A 213 20.33 -8.05 15.94
C ASN A 213 18.84 -8.06 15.64
N ILE A 214 18.40 -9.11 14.94
CA ILE A 214 17.00 -9.42 14.72
C ILE A 214 16.69 -10.74 15.41
N PHE A 215 15.66 -10.73 16.24
CA PHE A 215 15.16 -11.92 16.93
C PHE A 215 13.77 -12.29 16.42
N ILE A 216 13.52 -13.58 16.32
CA ILE A 216 12.21 -14.15 16.08
C ILE A 216 11.81 -14.90 17.34
N LEU A 217 10.69 -14.50 17.94
CA LEU A 217 10.17 -15.12 19.17
C LEU A 217 8.99 -16.04 18.85
N ASP A 218 8.94 -17.13 19.59
CA ASP A 218 7.78 -18.01 19.62
C ASP A 218 6.57 -17.30 20.23
N PRO A 219 5.37 -17.44 19.66
CA PRO A 219 4.19 -16.75 20.16
C PRO A 219 3.64 -17.31 21.49
N GLU A 220 3.91 -18.58 21.79
CA GLU A 220 3.38 -19.25 22.98
C GLU A 220 4.37 -19.22 24.15
N ALA A 221 5.60 -19.68 23.88
CA ALA A 221 6.64 -19.82 24.92
C ALA A 221 7.47 -18.54 25.10
N PHE A 222 7.38 -17.57 24.18
CA PHE A 222 8.20 -16.33 24.15
C PHE A 222 9.70 -16.60 24.19
N THR A 223 10.12 -17.73 23.65
CA THR A 223 11.53 -18.09 23.49
C THR A 223 12.07 -17.60 22.14
N ILE A 224 13.37 -17.36 22.07
CA ILE A 224 14.01 -16.95 20.83
C ILE A 224 14.16 -18.18 19.92
N LEU A 225 13.43 -18.19 18.82
CA LEU A 225 13.49 -19.24 17.79
C LEU A 225 14.70 -19.05 16.87
N ASN A 226 15.00 -17.82 16.52
CA ASN A 226 16.12 -17.50 15.63
C ASN A 226 16.70 -16.13 15.96
N SER A 227 18.02 -15.99 15.74
CA SER A 227 18.77 -14.75 15.90
C SER A 227 19.62 -14.51 14.65
N MET A 228 19.58 -13.28 14.14
CA MET A 228 20.29 -12.85 12.94
C MET A 228 21.00 -11.53 13.24
N SER A 229 22.26 -11.40 12.79
CA SER A 229 23.06 -10.20 13.00
C SER A 229 23.14 -9.38 11.71
N LEU A 230 23.14 -8.06 11.86
CA LEU A 230 23.30 -7.08 10.79
C LEU A 230 24.55 -6.23 11.06
N HIS A 231 24.98 -5.46 10.07
CA HIS A 231 26.09 -4.52 10.24
C HIS A 231 25.65 -3.14 10.72
N SER A 232 24.35 -2.87 10.75
CA SER A 232 23.79 -1.59 11.18
C SER A 232 22.45 -1.79 11.88
N VAL A 233 22.04 -0.77 12.63
CA VAL A 233 20.81 -0.77 13.44
C VAL A 233 19.57 -0.83 12.54
N PRO A 234 18.71 -1.85 12.70
CA PRO A 234 17.44 -1.93 11.99
C PRO A 234 16.45 -0.87 12.50
N VAL A 235 15.76 -0.20 11.58
CA VAL A 235 14.77 0.84 11.90
C VAL A 235 13.38 0.44 11.44
N PHE A 236 13.26 -0.18 10.28
CA PHE A 236 11.98 -0.65 9.74
C PHE A 236 12.07 -2.11 9.33
N LEU A 237 11.00 -2.84 9.63
CA LEU A 237 10.83 -4.24 9.27
C LEU A 237 9.58 -4.41 8.39
N SER A 238 9.70 -5.23 7.37
CA SER A 238 8.56 -5.74 6.62
C SER A 238 8.74 -7.24 6.41
N VAL A 239 7.77 -8.00 6.88
CA VAL A 239 7.82 -9.46 6.91
C VAL A 239 6.84 -10.06 5.94
N SER A 240 7.21 -11.17 5.31
CA SER A 240 6.34 -11.92 4.40
C SER A 240 6.68 -13.40 4.40
N GLY A 241 5.67 -14.22 4.13
CA GLY A 241 5.78 -15.68 4.16
C GLY A 241 5.45 -16.27 5.51
N LEU A 242 5.78 -17.55 5.70
CA LEU A 242 5.47 -18.35 6.87
C LEU A 242 6.76 -18.86 7.51
N TYR A 243 6.83 -18.81 8.84
CA TYR A 243 8.04 -19.22 9.57
C TYR A 243 8.41 -20.68 9.30
N ASP A 244 7.44 -21.58 9.31
CA ASP A 244 7.67 -23.02 9.14
C ASP A 244 7.97 -23.42 7.68
N VAL A 245 7.58 -22.61 6.71
CA VAL A 245 7.78 -22.89 5.28
C VAL A 245 8.94 -22.07 4.72
N GLU A 246 8.68 -20.86 4.32
CA GLU A 246 9.67 -19.89 3.82
C GLU A 246 9.22 -18.47 4.20
N TYR A 247 10.14 -17.71 4.72
CA TYR A 247 9.89 -16.31 5.03
C TYR A 247 10.96 -15.40 4.46
N ARG A 248 10.60 -14.14 4.33
CA ARG A 248 11.52 -13.06 3.99
C ARG A 248 11.27 -11.88 4.91
N ILE A 249 12.32 -11.43 5.56
CA ILE A 249 12.31 -10.23 6.37
C ILE A 249 13.13 -9.18 5.63
N ILE A 250 12.47 -8.09 5.24
CA ILE A 250 13.12 -6.94 4.64
C ILE A 250 13.36 -5.94 5.75
N VAL A 251 14.59 -5.50 5.86
CA VAL A 251 15.05 -4.61 6.92
C VAL A 251 15.66 -3.37 6.30
N ALA A 252 15.19 -2.20 6.70
CA ALA A 252 15.85 -0.95 6.41
C ALA A 252 16.61 -0.49 7.65
N CYS A 253 17.92 -0.25 7.50
CA CYS A 253 18.81 0.14 8.59
C CYS A 253 19.06 1.65 8.62
N ARG A 254 19.50 2.15 9.77
CA ARG A 254 19.78 3.58 10.02
C ARG A 254 20.81 4.18 9.03
N ASN A 255 21.78 3.38 8.60
CA ASN A 255 22.80 3.80 7.62
C ASN A 255 22.31 3.83 6.16
N GLY A 256 21.04 3.57 5.89
CA GLY A 256 20.49 3.53 4.53
C GLY A 256 20.65 2.20 3.81
N GLN A 257 21.19 1.17 4.43
CA GLN A 257 21.29 -0.16 3.84
C GLN A 257 19.99 -0.95 4.01
N ILE A 258 19.61 -1.67 2.97
CA ILE A 258 18.44 -2.56 2.96
C ILE A 258 18.94 -4.00 2.92
N TYR A 259 18.43 -4.81 3.83
CA TYR A 259 18.74 -6.23 3.93
C TYR A 259 17.51 -7.07 3.57
N THR A 260 17.74 -8.22 2.97
CA THR A 260 16.72 -9.24 2.78
C THR A 260 17.18 -10.53 3.43
N LEU A 261 16.56 -10.86 4.56
CA LEU A 261 16.88 -12.03 5.35
C LEU A 261 15.91 -13.16 5.04
N LYS A 262 16.44 -14.37 4.98
CA LYS A 262 15.69 -15.59 4.70
C LYS A 262 15.97 -16.63 5.77
N ARG A 263 15.21 -17.71 5.77
CA ARG A 263 15.48 -18.86 6.63
C ARG A 263 16.93 -19.35 6.47
N GLY A 264 17.62 -19.58 7.60
CA GLY A 264 19.02 -20.03 7.62
C GLY A 264 20.08 -18.91 7.51
N THR A 265 19.66 -17.64 7.31
CA THR A 265 20.60 -16.52 7.35
C THR A 265 21.00 -16.23 8.78
N LYS A 266 22.30 -16.28 9.09
CA LYS A 266 22.86 -15.89 10.41
C LYS A 266 23.37 -14.45 10.37
N ILE A 267 24.05 -14.07 9.29
CA ILE A 267 24.62 -12.72 9.08
C ILE A 267 23.99 -12.15 7.82
N GLY A 268 23.34 -11.00 7.94
CA GLY A 268 22.72 -10.30 6.83
C GLY A 268 23.75 -9.69 5.89
N ARG A 269 23.47 -9.73 4.57
CA ARG A 269 24.23 -8.99 3.56
C ARG A 269 23.32 -7.90 2.96
N PRO A 270 23.84 -6.69 2.73
CA PRO A 270 23.06 -5.61 2.14
C PRO A 270 22.62 -6.00 0.73
N THR A 271 21.34 -5.80 0.45
CA THR A 271 20.71 -6.07 -0.86
C THR A 271 20.67 -4.82 -1.71
N ALA A 272 20.46 -3.65 -1.08
CA ALA A 272 20.43 -2.35 -1.74
C ALA A 272 20.91 -1.26 -0.78
N GLU A 273 21.35 -0.14 -1.34
CA GLU A 273 21.78 1.05 -0.61
C GLU A 273 20.94 2.25 -1.02
N LEU A 274 20.56 3.04 -0.03
CA LEU A 274 19.83 4.29 -0.18
C LEU A 274 20.79 5.47 -0.13
N THR A 275 20.42 6.56 -0.75
CA THR A 275 21.17 7.81 -0.73
C THR A 275 21.05 8.58 0.59
N SER A 276 20.00 8.27 1.37
CA SER A 276 19.66 8.94 2.62
C SER A 276 19.01 7.98 3.60
N GLN A 277 18.80 8.40 4.84
CA GLN A 277 18.17 7.60 5.88
C GLN A 277 16.71 7.26 5.54
N PRO A 278 16.24 6.03 5.82
CA PRO A 278 14.87 5.64 5.59
C PRO A 278 13.91 6.31 6.60
N VAL A 279 12.74 6.69 6.12
CA VAL A 279 11.61 7.20 6.91
C VAL A 279 10.48 6.16 6.99
N GLY A 280 10.42 5.27 6.00
CA GLY A 280 9.42 4.20 5.98
C GLY A 280 9.76 3.13 4.97
N LEU A 281 9.30 1.92 5.25
CA LEU A 281 9.53 0.73 4.44
C LEU A 281 8.21 -0.01 4.25
N LEU A 282 7.85 -0.24 3.00
CA LEU A 282 6.68 -1.05 2.64
C LEU A 282 7.10 -2.16 1.68
N LYS A 283 6.51 -3.32 1.82
CA LYS A 283 6.63 -4.38 0.84
C LYS A 283 5.32 -4.55 0.09
N ARG A 284 5.40 -4.54 -1.23
CA ARG A 284 4.35 -4.98 -2.13
C ARG A 284 4.80 -6.29 -2.79
N ASP A 285 3.89 -7.05 -3.40
CA ASP A 285 4.15 -8.41 -3.89
C ASP A 285 5.53 -8.65 -4.50
N LYS A 286 5.93 -7.83 -5.46
CA LYS A 286 7.19 -7.96 -6.21
C LYS A 286 8.15 -6.79 -6.01
N SER A 287 7.77 -5.77 -5.24
CA SER A 287 8.55 -4.55 -5.04
C SER A 287 8.65 -4.16 -3.58
N ILE A 288 9.74 -3.49 -3.25
CA ILE A 288 10.02 -2.89 -1.96
C ILE A 288 9.97 -1.38 -2.18
N ILE A 289 9.13 -0.68 -1.43
CA ILE A 289 9.00 0.77 -1.49
C ILE A 289 9.64 1.35 -0.23
N VAL A 290 10.55 2.30 -0.41
CA VAL A 290 11.25 2.96 0.70
C VAL A 290 11.15 4.46 0.52
N ALA A 291 10.70 5.13 1.56
CA ALA A 291 10.71 6.57 1.67
C ALA A 291 11.99 7.01 2.40
N THR A 292 12.61 8.08 1.93
CA THR A 292 13.87 8.59 2.47
C THR A 292 13.75 10.04 2.92
N MET A 293 14.66 10.48 3.81
CA MET A 293 14.65 11.84 4.37
C MET A 293 14.90 12.94 3.33
N ASP A 294 15.54 12.61 2.21
CA ASP A 294 15.80 13.51 1.08
C ASP A 294 14.58 13.71 0.16
N GLN A 295 13.37 13.45 0.65
CA GLN A 295 12.10 13.62 -0.06
C GLN A 295 11.95 12.70 -1.29
N ASN A 296 12.65 11.58 -1.31
CA ASN A 296 12.55 10.62 -2.38
C ASN A 296 11.76 9.38 -1.96
N LEU A 297 10.97 8.87 -2.90
CA LEU A 297 10.32 7.58 -2.81
C LEU A 297 10.98 6.64 -3.81
N HIS A 298 11.60 5.58 -3.31
CA HIS A 298 12.29 4.61 -4.13
C HIS A 298 11.52 3.30 -4.18
N SER A 299 11.52 2.65 -5.34
CA SER A 299 11.04 1.29 -5.48
C SER A 299 12.16 0.38 -5.95
N PHE A 300 12.33 -0.74 -5.26
CA PHE A 300 13.29 -1.78 -5.58
C PHE A 300 12.56 -3.10 -5.86
N ASN A 301 13.16 -3.95 -6.65
CA ASN A 301 12.71 -5.33 -6.74
C ASN A 301 13.27 -6.15 -5.56
N ASN A 302 12.80 -7.38 -5.39
CA ASN A 302 13.27 -8.29 -4.31
C ASN A 302 14.77 -8.66 -4.41
N LYS A 303 15.46 -8.31 -5.50
CA LYS A 303 16.90 -8.52 -5.70
C LYS A 303 17.73 -7.25 -5.46
N GLY A 304 17.10 -6.16 -5.00
CA GLY A 304 17.77 -4.89 -4.71
C GLY A 304 17.98 -3.97 -5.92
N LYS A 305 17.50 -4.33 -7.12
CA LYS A 305 17.58 -3.44 -8.27
C LYS A 305 16.50 -2.36 -8.17
N ARG A 306 16.89 -1.08 -8.27
CA ARG A 306 15.96 0.06 -8.29
C ARG A 306 15.11 0.03 -9.55
N LEU A 307 13.79 0.07 -9.37
CA LEU A 307 12.79 0.09 -10.44
C LEU A 307 12.47 1.52 -10.87
N TRP A 308 12.21 2.39 -9.91
CA TRP A 308 11.95 3.81 -10.13
C TRP A 308 12.27 4.61 -8.87
N SER A 309 12.40 5.91 -9.05
CA SER A 309 12.57 6.90 -7.98
C SER A 309 11.68 8.09 -8.29
N LEU A 310 11.00 8.61 -7.28
CA LEU A 310 10.11 9.75 -7.37
C LEU A 310 10.51 10.77 -6.33
N ARG A 311 10.77 12.00 -6.77
CA ARG A 311 11.01 13.12 -5.86
C ARG A 311 9.67 13.75 -5.47
N LEU A 312 9.47 13.98 -4.19
CA LEU A 312 8.26 14.53 -3.62
C LEU A 312 8.40 16.02 -3.30
N PRO A 313 7.28 16.76 -3.22
CA PRO A 313 7.33 18.21 -3.03
C PRO A 313 7.71 18.63 -1.62
N ALA A 314 7.54 17.76 -0.62
CA ALA A 314 7.83 18.04 0.78
C ALA A 314 8.43 16.81 1.49
N ALA A 315 8.92 17.00 2.72
CA ALA A 315 9.46 15.90 3.52
C ALA A 315 8.37 14.91 3.91
N ILE A 316 8.71 13.63 3.92
CA ILE A 316 7.83 12.52 4.29
C ILE A 316 7.89 12.35 5.80
N THR A 317 6.76 12.24 6.47
CA THR A 317 6.66 12.01 7.93
C THR A 317 6.34 10.56 8.26
N CYS A 318 5.46 9.93 7.51
CA CYS A 318 5.06 8.55 7.71
C CYS A 318 4.62 7.91 6.39
N VAL A 319 4.64 6.59 6.37
CA VAL A 319 4.27 5.79 5.20
C VAL A 319 3.38 4.64 5.63
N GLU A 320 2.28 4.40 4.91
CA GLU A 320 1.37 3.29 5.17
C GLU A 320 0.86 2.67 3.89
N THR A 321 0.54 1.37 3.94
CA THR A 321 -0.07 0.65 2.82
C THR A 321 -1.58 0.72 2.93
N LEU A 322 -2.26 1.13 1.86
CA LEU A 322 -3.71 1.06 1.74
C LEU A 322 -4.08 -0.19 0.94
N GLU A 323 -4.44 -1.24 1.62
CA GLU A 323 -4.90 -2.49 0.99
C GLU A 323 -6.42 -2.49 0.88
N ILE A 324 -6.93 -2.14 -0.30
CA ILE A 324 -8.37 -2.07 -0.56
C ILE A 324 -8.80 -3.41 -1.15
N ARG A 325 -9.17 -4.35 -0.28
CA ARG A 325 -9.51 -5.75 -0.67
C ARG A 325 -10.68 -5.79 -1.65
N THR A 326 -11.66 -4.93 -1.50
CA THR A 326 -12.85 -4.84 -2.37
C THR A 326 -12.54 -4.48 -3.82
N LEU A 327 -11.45 -3.74 -4.05
CA LEU A 327 -11.00 -3.33 -5.38
C LEU A 327 -9.78 -4.13 -5.88
N GLY A 328 -9.21 -5.00 -5.04
CA GLY A 328 -7.96 -5.69 -5.33
C GLY A 328 -6.78 -4.73 -5.56
N LEU A 329 -6.83 -3.55 -4.96
CA LEU A 329 -5.83 -2.50 -5.13
C LEU A 329 -4.99 -2.32 -3.87
N THR A 330 -3.69 -2.19 -4.07
CA THR A 330 -2.74 -1.81 -3.02
C THR A 330 -2.14 -0.46 -3.38
N LEU A 331 -2.40 0.55 -2.56
CA LEU A 331 -1.90 1.91 -2.73
C LEU A 331 -0.88 2.22 -1.64
N THR A 332 -0.07 3.25 -1.87
CA THR A 332 0.90 3.76 -0.89
C THR A 332 0.44 5.14 -0.44
N ALA A 333 0.15 5.30 0.84
CA ALA A 333 -0.13 6.60 1.44
C ALA A 333 1.13 7.17 2.10
N LEU A 334 1.38 8.42 1.83
CA LEU A 334 2.52 9.17 2.34
C LEU A 334 2.00 10.38 3.13
N GLY A 335 2.31 10.44 4.42
CA GLY A 335 2.12 11.64 5.22
C GLY A 335 3.24 12.63 4.90
N MET A 336 2.86 13.86 4.62
CA MET A 336 3.79 14.91 4.21
C MET A 336 3.91 15.99 5.29
N ALA A 337 5.05 16.67 5.34
CA ALA A 337 5.29 17.76 6.28
C ALA A 337 4.49 19.05 5.96
N ASP A 338 3.86 19.11 4.79
CA ASP A 338 3.04 20.22 4.30
C ASP A 338 1.53 20.02 4.53
N ASN A 339 1.15 19.24 5.54
CA ASN A 339 -0.22 18.97 5.95
C ASN A 339 -1.06 18.26 4.87
N ARG A 340 -0.42 17.37 4.11
CA ARG A 340 -1.10 16.56 3.08
C ARG A 340 -0.81 15.08 3.26
N VAL A 341 -1.79 14.24 2.93
CA VAL A 341 -1.58 12.82 2.65
C VAL A 341 -1.66 12.63 1.16
N MET A 342 -0.58 12.18 0.56
CA MET A 342 -0.53 11.86 -0.87
C MET A 342 -0.66 10.35 -1.06
N ILE A 343 -1.59 9.93 -1.90
CA ILE A 343 -1.86 8.51 -2.16
C ILE A 343 -1.37 8.17 -3.56
N TYR A 344 -0.47 7.20 -3.63
CA TYR A 344 0.16 6.76 -4.87
C TYR A 344 -0.24 5.34 -5.26
N ARG A 345 -0.50 5.16 -6.55
CA ARG A 345 -0.52 3.86 -7.20
C ARG A 345 0.76 3.73 -8.03
N ASP A 346 1.71 2.95 -7.52
CA ASP A 346 3.08 2.90 -8.01
C ASP A 346 3.75 4.29 -7.99
N LYS A 347 4.03 4.86 -9.14
CA LYS A 347 4.62 6.21 -9.30
C LYS A 347 3.60 7.32 -9.58
N HIS A 348 2.32 6.97 -9.73
CA HIS A 348 1.27 7.92 -10.10
C HIS A 348 0.49 8.37 -8.87
N LEU A 349 0.36 9.67 -8.70
CA LEU A 349 -0.48 10.28 -7.68
C LEU A 349 -1.95 10.06 -8.08
N VAL A 350 -2.73 9.41 -7.22
CA VAL A 350 -4.13 9.10 -7.48
C VAL A 350 -5.09 9.89 -6.58
N ASP A 351 -4.61 10.37 -5.44
CA ASP A 351 -5.43 11.15 -4.51
C ASP A 351 -4.57 11.99 -3.57
N THR A 352 -5.15 13.08 -3.04
CA THR A 352 -4.52 13.94 -2.05
C THR A 352 -5.55 14.34 -1.00
N ILE A 353 -5.24 14.10 0.27
CA ILE A 353 -6.08 14.49 1.41
C ILE A 353 -5.39 15.66 2.10
N HIS A 354 -6.09 16.77 2.29
CA HIS A 354 -5.63 17.90 3.07
C HIS A 354 -5.99 17.73 4.54
N THR A 355 -5.06 18.05 5.42
CA THR A 355 -5.21 18.00 6.88
C THR A 355 -4.90 19.37 7.48
N GLU A 356 -5.39 19.62 8.68
CA GLU A 356 -5.18 20.91 9.36
C GLU A 356 -3.74 21.07 9.89
N ASP A 357 -3.11 19.95 10.27
CA ASP A 357 -1.74 19.91 10.79
C ASP A 357 -0.96 18.73 10.20
N ARG A 358 0.35 18.70 10.46
CA ARG A 358 1.26 17.63 10.04
C ARG A 358 0.85 16.29 10.63
N ILE A 359 1.00 15.25 9.83
CA ILE A 359 0.67 13.89 10.25
C ILE A 359 1.90 13.30 10.95
N SER A 360 1.70 12.82 12.19
CA SER A 360 2.71 12.09 12.95
C SER A 360 2.57 10.58 12.83
N ALA A 361 1.34 10.10 12.79
CA ALA A 361 1.05 8.67 12.62
C ALA A 361 -0.12 8.44 11.67
N MET A 362 -0.05 7.34 10.95
CA MET A 362 -1.07 6.90 10.02
C MET A 362 -1.25 5.39 10.10
N LYS A 363 -2.51 4.94 10.13
CA LYS A 363 -2.86 3.52 10.09
C LYS A 363 -4.10 3.31 9.24
N PHE A 364 -4.05 2.30 8.38
CA PHE A 364 -5.17 1.93 7.53
C PHE A 364 -5.64 0.50 7.87
N GLY A 365 -6.96 0.31 7.91
CA GLY A 365 -7.53 -0.99 8.20
C GLY A 365 -9.01 -0.92 8.53
N ARG A 366 -9.48 -1.91 9.28
CA ARG A 366 -10.83 -1.94 9.84
C ARG A 366 -10.85 -1.22 11.18
N PHE A 367 -11.75 -0.27 11.33
CA PHE A 367 -11.99 0.43 12.61
C PHE A 367 -13.48 0.47 12.93
N GLY A 368 -13.84 0.07 14.15
CA GLY A 368 -15.22 -0.26 14.47
C GLY A 368 -15.69 -1.42 13.59
N ARG A 369 -16.80 -1.23 12.88
CA ARG A 369 -17.35 -2.17 11.90
C ARG A 369 -17.07 -1.77 10.45
N GLU A 370 -16.40 -0.65 10.25
CA GLU A 370 -16.13 -0.11 8.92
C GLU A 370 -14.76 -0.55 8.41
N ASP A 371 -14.76 -1.12 7.21
CA ASP A 371 -13.56 -1.44 6.46
C ASP A 371 -13.02 -0.20 5.74
N ASN A 372 -11.76 -0.26 5.30
CA ASN A 372 -11.11 0.82 4.55
C ASN A 372 -11.11 2.17 5.29
N THR A 373 -10.84 2.12 6.57
CA THR A 373 -10.75 3.31 7.42
C THR A 373 -9.29 3.75 7.54
N LEU A 374 -9.05 5.03 7.35
CA LEU A 374 -7.76 5.69 7.51
C LEU A 374 -7.78 6.50 8.80
N VAL A 375 -6.97 6.08 9.76
CA VAL A 375 -6.77 6.75 11.04
C VAL A 375 -5.51 7.61 10.93
N LEU A 376 -5.63 8.89 11.21
CA LEU A 376 -4.56 9.88 11.16
C LEU A 376 -4.41 10.51 12.55
N VAL A 377 -3.19 10.55 13.06
CA VAL A 377 -2.84 11.30 14.25
C VAL A 377 -1.94 12.44 13.83
N MET A 378 -2.31 13.65 14.22
CA MET A 378 -1.60 14.86 13.87
C MET A 378 -0.51 15.19 14.90
N LYS A 379 0.47 15.99 14.50
CA LYS A 379 1.57 16.40 15.37
C LYS A 379 1.08 17.18 16.61
N GLY A 380 0.02 17.97 16.45
CA GLY A 380 -0.64 18.68 17.54
C GLY A 380 -1.45 17.80 18.50
N GLY A 381 -1.52 16.49 18.24
CA GLY A 381 -2.25 15.53 19.07
C GLY A 381 -3.71 15.29 18.66
N ALA A 382 -4.18 15.88 17.57
CA ALA A 382 -5.54 15.67 17.07
C ALA A 382 -5.69 14.29 16.42
N LEU A 383 -6.87 13.69 16.55
CA LEU A 383 -7.25 12.43 15.94
C LEU A 383 -8.26 12.68 14.81
N LEU A 384 -7.93 12.22 13.60
CA LEU A 384 -8.80 12.30 12.44
C LEU A 384 -9.04 10.88 11.87
N VAL A 385 -10.30 10.52 11.70
CA VAL A 385 -10.71 9.23 11.13
C VAL A 385 -11.48 9.49 9.84
N LYS A 386 -10.97 8.94 8.75
CA LYS A 386 -11.59 9.02 7.44
C LYS A 386 -11.96 7.63 6.93
N ILE A 387 -13.14 7.50 6.34
CA ILE A 387 -13.63 6.26 5.74
C ILE A 387 -13.64 6.44 4.22
N LEU A 388 -13.14 5.45 3.52
CA LEU A 388 -13.17 5.44 2.06
C LEU A 388 -14.60 5.18 1.57
N LYS A 389 -15.13 6.05 0.72
CA LYS A 389 -16.45 5.86 0.12
C LYS A 389 -16.46 4.59 -0.75
N ARG A 390 -17.50 3.81 -0.71
CA ARG A 390 -17.67 2.59 -1.54
C ARG A 390 -17.67 2.90 -3.05
N THR A 391 -17.99 4.13 -3.41
CA THR A 391 -17.98 4.64 -4.80
C THR A 391 -16.61 5.17 -5.24
N ALA A 392 -15.61 5.19 -4.34
CA ALA A 392 -14.29 5.72 -4.65
C ALA A 392 -13.59 4.86 -5.71
N ARG A 393 -13.03 5.52 -6.72
CA ARG A 393 -12.22 4.91 -7.77
C ARG A 393 -10.84 5.55 -7.78
N PHE A 394 -9.80 4.73 -7.91
CA PHE A 394 -8.41 5.15 -8.03
C PHE A 394 -7.88 4.79 -9.42
N GLU A 395 -8.58 5.27 -10.43
CA GLU A 395 -8.15 5.12 -11.82
C GLU A 395 -7.00 6.11 -12.06
N ILE A 396 -5.94 5.63 -12.69
CA ILE A 396 -4.92 6.51 -13.22
C ILE A 396 -5.56 7.12 -14.46
N GLU A 397 -5.79 8.41 -14.45
CA GLU A 397 -6.15 9.14 -15.68
C GLU A 397 -4.91 9.04 -16.59
N ASP A 398 -4.88 8.01 -17.41
CA ASP A 398 -3.95 7.94 -18.52
C ASP A 398 -4.36 9.01 -19.55
N THR A 399 -3.95 10.25 -19.27
CA THR A 399 -4.01 11.33 -20.26
C THR A 399 -3.18 11.01 -21.51
N LEU A 400 -2.44 9.90 -21.47
CA LEU A 400 -1.63 9.37 -22.57
C LEU A 400 -1.87 7.85 -22.65
N GLY A 401 -3.01 7.42 -23.16
CA GLY A 401 -3.37 6.00 -23.35
C GLY A 401 -2.41 5.13 -24.19
N SER A 402 -1.26 5.66 -24.57
CA SER A 402 -0.20 4.94 -25.26
C SER A 402 1.01 4.57 -24.38
N ALA A 403 1.18 5.20 -23.19
CA ALA A 403 2.38 5.02 -22.37
C ALA A 403 2.48 3.60 -21.79
N HIS A 404 1.37 2.97 -21.44
CA HIS A 404 1.37 1.60 -20.90
C HIS A 404 1.70 0.56 -21.97
N ALA A 405 1.16 0.71 -23.18
CA ALA A 405 1.47 -0.16 -24.31
C ALA A 405 2.93 -0.02 -24.74
N LEU A 406 3.51 1.18 -24.65
CA LEU A 406 4.93 1.42 -24.95
C LEU A 406 5.88 0.92 -23.85
N ALA A 407 5.42 0.73 -22.61
CA ALA A 407 6.22 0.21 -21.51
C ALA A 407 6.31 -1.33 -21.49
N VAL A 408 5.47 -2.03 -22.24
CA VAL A 408 5.54 -3.48 -22.34
C VAL A 408 6.81 -3.87 -23.08
N LYS A 409 7.75 -4.52 -22.38
CA LYS A 409 8.94 -5.08 -23.00
C LYS A 409 8.54 -6.23 -23.90
N LEU A 410 8.64 -6.02 -25.20
CA LEU A 410 8.52 -7.08 -26.18
C LEU A 410 9.69 -8.06 -26.01
N ASN A 411 9.41 -9.36 -26.12
CA ASN A 411 10.47 -10.38 -26.19
C ASN A 411 11.26 -10.17 -27.48
N ILE A 412 12.41 -9.53 -27.37
CA ILE A 412 13.31 -9.35 -28.50
C ILE A 412 14.02 -10.69 -28.75
N PRO A 413 13.95 -11.24 -29.97
CA PRO A 413 14.66 -12.47 -30.31
C PRO A 413 16.18 -12.30 -30.08
N LYS A 414 16.87 -13.42 -29.83
CA LYS A 414 18.33 -13.44 -29.66
C LYS A 414 19.02 -12.71 -30.82
N LYS A 415 20.11 -12.00 -30.54
CA LYS A 415 20.91 -11.26 -31.54
C LYS A 415 21.20 -12.12 -32.75
N THR A 416 20.50 -11.88 -33.85
CA THR A 416 20.75 -12.47 -35.17
C THR A 416 21.69 -11.55 -35.95
N LYS A 417 22.27 -12.06 -37.06
CA LYS A 417 23.08 -11.27 -37.98
C LYS A 417 22.32 -10.02 -38.43
N LEU A 418 21.04 -10.17 -38.75
CA LEU A 418 20.15 -9.05 -39.14
C LEU A 418 20.06 -7.95 -38.06
N PHE A 419 19.96 -8.34 -36.78
CA PHE A 419 19.93 -7.39 -35.66
C PHE A 419 21.24 -6.64 -35.53
N VAL A 420 22.37 -7.29 -35.73
CA VAL A 420 23.70 -6.67 -35.69
C VAL A 420 23.85 -5.66 -36.83
N ASP A 421 23.49 -6.06 -38.04
CA ASP A 421 23.57 -5.21 -39.25
C ASP A 421 22.66 -3.97 -39.10
N GLN A 422 21.45 -4.16 -38.56
CA GLN A 422 20.54 -3.06 -38.28
C GLN A 422 21.10 -2.11 -37.22
N THR A 423 21.69 -2.63 -36.14
CA THR A 423 22.31 -1.81 -35.09
C THR A 423 23.49 -1.00 -35.63
N MET A 424 24.25 -1.57 -36.57
CA MET A 424 25.35 -0.85 -37.22
C MET A 424 24.83 0.30 -38.10
N ARG A 425 23.81 0.06 -38.93
CA ARG A 425 23.15 1.11 -39.73
C ARG A 425 22.56 2.21 -38.88
N GLU A 426 21.96 1.87 -37.74
CA GLU A 426 21.41 2.84 -36.79
C GLU A 426 22.52 3.73 -36.18
N ARG A 427 23.70 3.16 -35.93
CA ARG A 427 24.85 3.93 -35.43
C ARG A 427 25.41 4.87 -36.47
N GLU A 428 25.51 4.45 -37.72
CA GLU A 428 26.05 5.24 -38.81
C GLU A 428 25.13 6.41 -39.19
N ASN A 429 23.80 6.18 -39.19
CA ASN A 429 22.83 7.16 -39.65
C ASN A 429 21.66 7.35 -38.65
N CYS A 430 21.97 7.64 -37.41
CA CYS A 430 21.00 7.64 -36.32
C CYS A 430 19.79 8.58 -36.55
N VAL A 431 20.01 9.76 -37.11
CA VAL A 431 18.91 10.72 -37.35
C VAL A 431 17.98 10.25 -38.47
N LEU A 432 18.54 9.70 -39.55
CA LEU A 432 17.77 9.20 -40.67
C LEU A 432 16.94 7.98 -40.23
N MET A 433 17.55 7.04 -39.53
CA MET A 433 16.89 5.84 -39.02
C MET A 433 15.78 6.18 -38.03
N HIS A 434 16.03 7.16 -37.15
CA HIS A 434 14.99 7.63 -36.23
C HIS A 434 13.77 8.19 -36.99
N ARG A 435 13.99 8.99 -38.02
CA ARG A 435 12.89 9.50 -38.87
C ARG A 435 12.13 8.39 -39.57
N VAL A 436 12.83 7.40 -40.11
CA VAL A 436 12.19 6.24 -40.76
C VAL A 436 11.34 5.47 -39.75
N PHE A 437 11.87 5.17 -38.56
CA PHE A 437 11.11 4.47 -37.52
C PHE A 437 9.89 5.27 -37.03
N GLN A 438 10.03 6.57 -36.85
CA GLN A 438 8.89 7.42 -36.49
C GLN A 438 7.82 7.43 -37.57
N HIS A 439 8.22 7.50 -38.84
CA HIS A 439 7.29 7.43 -39.96
C HIS A 439 6.56 6.07 -40.03
N ASP A 440 7.30 4.97 -39.86
CA ASP A 440 6.73 3.61 -39.90
C ASP A 440 5.80 3.36 -38.71
N LEU A 441 6.17 3.84 -37.52
CA LEU A 441 5.32 3.81 -36.33
C LEU A 441 4.02 4.60 -36.54
N TYR A 442 4.12 5.79 -37.16
CA TYR A 442 2.95 6.59 -37.50
C TYR A 442 2.04 5.89 -38.51
N ARG A 443 2.60 5.29 -39.57
CA ARG A 443 1.83 4.48 -40.54
C ARG A 443 1.15 3.29 -39.88
N LEU A 444 1.85 2.59 -39.02
CA LEU A 444 1.30 1.45 -38.29
C LEU A 444 0.12 1.88 -37.41
N ARG A 445 0.29 2.97 -36.65
CA ARG A 445 -0.79 3.55 -35.85
C ARG A 445 -2.00 3.96 -36.67
N LEU A 446 -1.77 4.62 -37.80
CA LEU A 446 -2.83 5.02 -38.72
C LEU A 446 -3.60 3.83 -39.29
N ASN A 447 -2.87 2.80 -39.74
CA ASN A 447 -3.47 1.57 -40.27
C ASN A 447 -4.26 0.81 -39.20
N THR A 448 -3.72 0.75 -37.97
CA THR A 448 -4.42 0.12 -36.83
C THR A 448 -5.70 0.89 -36.50
N ALA A 449 -5.64 2.21 -36.45
CA ALA A 449 -6.82 3.05 -36.20
C ALA A 449 -7.88 2.89 -37.29
N ARG A 450 -7.48 2.84 -38.57
CA ARG A 450 -8.40 2.58 -39.69
C ARG A 450 -9.05 1.21 -39.62
N ALA A 451 -8.26 0.16 -39.38
CA ALA A 451 -8.77 -1.20 -39.22
C ALA A 451 -9.73 -1.32 -38.03
N TYR A 452 -9.41 -0.61 -36.95
CA TYR A 452 -10.26 -0.56 -35.76
C TYR A 452 -11.60 0.15 -36.03
N VAL A 453 -11.59 1.31 -36.68
CA VAL A 453 -12.80 2.02 -37.11
C VAL A 453 -13.65 1.14 -38.03
N GLN A 454 -13.01 0.49 -38.99
CA GLN A 454 -13.71 -0.42 -39.91
C GLN A 454 -14.35 -1.61 -39.17
N ALA A 455 -13.63 -2.20 -38.21
CA ALA A 455 -14.18 -3.27 -37.38
C ALA A 455 -15.36 -2.83 -36.51
N LEU A 456 -15.34 -1.60 -36.00
CA LEU A 456 -16.46 -1.01 -35.24
C LEU A 456 -17.67 -0.72 -36.16
N GLU A 457 -17.43 -0.20 -37.34
CA GLU A 457 -18.50 0.12 -38.32
C GLU A 457 -19.21 -1.13 -38.82
N THR A 458 -18.49 -2.27 -38.93
CA THR A 458 -19.05 -3.54 -39.44
C THR A 458 -19.56 -4.47 -38.34
N SER A 459 -19.40 -4.11 -37.07
CA SER A 459 -19.80 -4.96 -35.94
C SER A 459 -21.29 -4.93 -35.67
N SER A 460 -21.93 -6.10 -35.64
CA SER A 460 -23.32 -6.26 -35.19
C SER A 460 -23.46 -6.34 -33.65
N ASN A 461 -22.38 -6.63 -32.94
CA ASN A 461 -22.35 -6.80 -31.48
C ASN A 461 -21.23 -5.97 -30.82
N PRO A 462 -21.27 -4.65 -30.93
CA PRO A 462 -20.20 -3.81 -30.43
C PRO A 462 -20.19 -3.72 -28.90
N VAL A 463 -18.99 -3.48 -28.36
CA VAL A 463 -18.76 -3.17 -26.95
C VAL A 463 -18.14 -1.78 -26.84
N SER A 464 -18.66 -0.95 -25.96
CA SER A 464 -18.09 0.37 -25.73
C SER A 464 -16.71 0.28 -25.12
N LEU A 465 -15.77 1.05 -25.65
CA LEU A 465 -14.43 1.20 -25.10
C LEU A 465 -14.34 2.33 -24.07
N SER A 466 -15.41 3.06 -23.84
CA SER A 466 -15.47 4.09 -22.81
C SER A 466 -15.42 3.45 -21.43
N GLN A 467 -14.42 3.80 -20.63
CA GLN A 467 -14.32 3.38 -19.24
C GLN A 467 -15.40 4.00 -18.36
N THR A 468 -15.93 5.15 -18.78
CA THR A 468 -16.98 5.86 -18.03
C THR A 468 -18.36 5.27 -18.26
N GLU A 469 -18.61 4.69 -19.46
CA GLU A 469 -19.89 4.10 -19.87
C GLU A 469 -19.62 2.77 -20.59
N PRO A 470 -19.28 1.71 -19.87
CA PRO A 470 -19.02 0.39 -20.47
C PRO A 470 -20.34 -0.28 -20.84
N LEU A 471 -20.72 -0.17 -22.09
CA LEU A 471 -21.96 -0.72 -22.64
C LEU A 471 -21.65 -1.86 -23.61
N LYS A 472 -22.50 -2.87 -23.63
CA LYS A 472 -22.51 -3.96 -24.62
C LYS A 472 -23.86 -3.96 -25.31
N LEU A 473 -23.85 -4.06 -26.64
CA LEU A 473 -25.04 -4.20 -27.44
C LEU A 473 -25.01 -5.54 -28.17
N SER A 474 -26.17 -6.20 -28.22
CA SER A 474 -26.41 -7.38 -29.03
C SER A 474 -27.69 -7.17 -29.81
N ALA A 475 -27.70 -7.49 -31.11
CA ALA A 475 -28.85 -7.28 -31.96
C ALA A 475 -29.26 -8.60 -32.66
N GLN A 476 -30.56 -8.80 -32.76
CA GLN A 476 -31.16 -9.92 -33.47
C GLN A 476 -32.30 -9.43 -34.39
N VAL A 477 -32.32 -9.95 -35.62
CA VAL A 477 -33.38 -9.72 -36.55
C VAL A 477 -34.30 -10.94 -36.57
N LEU A 478 -35.57 -10.74 -36.30
CA LEU A 478 -36.60 -11.78 -36.27
C LEU A 478 -37.66 -11.54 -37.35
N GLY A 479 -38.05 -12.59 -38.05
CA GLY A 479 -39.07 -12.55 -39.10
C GLY A 479 -38.49 -12.86 -40.48
N LEU A 480 -39.35 -13.18 -41.40
CA LEU A 480 -39.03 -13.53 -42.79
C LEU A 480 -39.34 -12.39 -43.80
N GLY A 481 -39.99 -11.32 -43.30
CA GLY A 481 -40.42 -10.15 -44.11
C GLY A 481 -41.91 -10.20 -44.51
N PRO A 482 -42.44 -9.12 -45.10
CA PRO A 482 -41.80 -7.84 -45.31
C PRO A 482 -41.57 -7.01 -44.05
N THR A 483 -42.15 -7.41 -42.92
CA THR A 483 -41.93 -6.75 -41.62
C THR A 483 -41.03 -7.59 -40.73
N PHE A 484 -39.91 -7.01 -40.37
CA PHE A 484 -38.94 -7.61 -39.44
C PHE A 484 -39.09 -6.99 -38.05
N LYS A 485 -38.88 -7.81 -37.01
CA LYS A 485 -38.76 -7.32 -35.66
C LYS A 485 -37.27 -7.27 -35.31
N LEU A 486 -36.76 -6.07 -35.11
CA LEU A 486 -35.40 -5.85 -34.65
C LEU A 486 -35.41 -5.77 -33.13
N ARG A 487 -34.74 -6.74 -32.50
CA ARG A 487 -34.55 -6.81 -31.05
C ARG A 487 -33.11 -6.44 -30.73
N VAL A 488 -32.95 -5.38 -29.96
CA VAL A 488 -31.65 -4.88 -29.49
C VAL A 488 -31.59 -5.06 -27.97
N GLU A 489 -30.60 -5.79 -27.52
CA GLU A 489 -30.29 -6.01 -26.10
C GLU A 489 -29.13 -5.11 -25.71
N LEU A 490 -29.36 -4.25 -24.73
CA LEU A 490 -28.36 -3.33 -24.21
C LEU A 490 -28.04 -3.70 -22.76
N GLN A 491 -26.76 -3.87 -22.45
CA GLN A 491 -26.29 -4.22 -21.13
C GLN A 491 -25.21 -3.25 -20.66
N ASN A 492 -25.35 -2.75 -19.44
CA ASN A 492 -24.27 -2.02 -18.76
C ASN A 492 -23.34 -3.03 -18.09
N THR A 493 -22.09 -3.09 -18.53
CA THR A 493 -21.07 -4.00 -18.01
C THR A 493 -20.28 -3.40 -16.85
N SER A 494 -20.64 -2.20 -16.38
CA SER A 494 -20.03 -1.63 -15.18
C SER A 494 -20.46 -2.44 -13.93
N SER A 495 -19.59 -2.49 -12.93
CA SER A 495 -19.89 -3.18 -11.66
C SER A 495 -20.68 -2.32 -10.67
N THR A 496 -20.70 -0.99 -10.84
CA THR A 496 -21.14 -0.09 -9.76
C THR A 496 -22.03 1.09 -10.19
N SER A 497 -21.92 1.58 -11.43
CA SER A 497 -22.61 2.80 -11.83
C SER A 497 -23.70 2.55 -12.87
N PRO A 498 -24.96 2.99 -12.63
CA PRO A 498 -26.00 2.97 -13.65
C PRO A 498 -25.72 4.03 -14.72
N SER A 499 -26.07 3.71 -15.97
CA SER A 499 -26.05 4.67 -17.06
C SER A 499 -27.40 5.36 -17.17
N LEU A 500 -27.39 6.69 -17.22
CA LEU A 500 -28.60 7.53 -17.24
C LEU A 500 -28.76 8.24 -18.57
N GLN A 501 -30.02 8.51 -18.94
CA GLN A 501 -30.40 9.32 -20.12
C GLN A 501 -29.80 8.78 -21.42
N LEU A 502 -29.88 7.48 -21.64
CA LEU A 502 -29.50 6.84 -22.89
C LEU A 502 -30.64 6.90 -23.90
N ALA A 503 -30.30 6.95 -25.16
CA ALA A 503 -31.27 6.80 -26.26
C ALA A 503 -30.70 5.90 -27.35
N VAL A 504 -31.55 5.07 -27.92
CA VAL A 504 -31.21 4.20 -29.05
C VAL A 504 -31.86 4.81 -30.29
N ILE A 505 -31.06 5.05 -31.32
CA ILE A 505 -31.48 5.64 -32.60
C ILE A 505 -31.25 4.61 -33.69
N PHE A 506 -32.26 4.37 -34.51
CA PHE A 506 -32.20 3.49 -35.67
C PHE A 506 -32.15 4.35 -36.91
N HIS A 507 -31.18 4.07 -37.77
CA HIS A 507 -31.01 4.77 -39.06
C HIS A 507 -30.87 3.73 -40.18
N CYS A 508 -31.67 3.87 -41.19
CA CYS A 508 -31.67 3.04 -42.40
C CYS A 508 -31.89 3.93 -43.65
N ASP A 509 -31.81 3.35 -44.84
CA ASP A 509 -32.24 4.04 -46.03
C ASP A 509 -33.77 4.01 -46.12
N ASP A 510 -34.41 5.21 -46.05
CA ASP A 510 -35.85 5.39 -46.08
C ASP A 510 -36.49 4.93 -47.40
N ARG A 511 -35.68 4.68 -48.43
CA ARG A 511 -36.15 4.13 -49.71
C ARG A 511 -36.37 2.62 -49.65
N ILE A 512 -35.69 1.94 -48.72
CA ILE A 512 -35.70 0.48 -48.60
C ILE A 512 -36.53 0.05 -47.39
N TYR A 513 -36.34 0.74 -46.28
CA TYR A 513 -36.94 0.36 -45.01
C TYR A 513 -37.68 1.52 -44.34
N ASN A 514 -38.81 1.21 -43.72
CA ASN A 514 -39.52 2.09 -42.82
C ASN A 514 -39.43 1.57 -41.39
N VAL A 515 -38.93 2.40 -40.47
CA VAL A 515 -38.75 2.05 -39.05
C VAL A 515 -39.91 2.66 -38.26
N ASN A 516 -40.66 1.82 -37.56
CA ASN A 516 -41.83 2.28 -36.77
C ASN A 516 -41.41 3.24 -35.63
N LYS A 517 -40.33 2.89 -34.90
CA LYS A 517 -39.76 3.71 -33.81
C LYS A 517 -38.28 3.90 -34.07
N SER A 518 -37.94 5.03 -34.69
CA SER A 518 -36.54 5.38 -34.99
C SER A 518 -35.75 5.91 -33.78
N TYR A 519 -36.44 6.33 -32.71
CA TYR A 519 -35.85 6.86 -31.48
C TYR A 519 -36.54 6.26 -30.27
N ILE A 520 -35.76 5.64 -29.36
CA ILE A 520 -36.27 5.05 -28.13
C ILE A 520 -35.39 5.51 -26.98
N GLN A 521 -36.00 6.14 -25.99
CA GLN A 521 -35.31 6.63 -24.81
C GLN A 521 -35.26 5.57 -23.71
N ILE A 522 -34.08 5.44 -23.10
CA ILE A 522 -33.83 4.57 -21.93
C ILE A 522 -33.42 5.47 -20.75
N PRO A 523 -34.34 5.73 -19.81
CA PRO A 523 -34.05 6.65 -18.70
C PRO A 523 -32.90 6.19 -17.82
N ILE A 524 -32.85 4.89 -17.51
CA ILE A 524 -31.84 4.26 -16.65
C ILE A 524 -31.50 2.85 -17.15
N LEU A 525 -30.21 2.53 -17.15
CA LEU A 525 -29.70 1.20 -17.43
C LEU A 525 -28.88 0.71 -16.24
N ILE A 526 -29.45 -0.25 -15.52
CA ILE A 526 -28.87 -0.81 -14.28
C ILE A 526 -27.71 -1.76 -14.63
N PRO A 527 -26.60 -1.75 -13.87
CA PRO A 527 -25.49 -2.66 -14.08
C PRO A 527 -25.91 -4.13 -14.03
N GLY A 528 -25.43 -4.92 -14.99
CA GLY A 528 -25.68 -6.36 -15.08
C GLY A 528 -27.06 -6.76 -15.61
N VAL A 529 -28.02 -5.82 -15.71
CA VAL A 529 -29.36 -6.08 -16.24
C VAL A 529 -29.40 -5.83 -17.74
N ILE A 530 -29.98 -6.77 -18.49
CA ILE A 530 -30.20 -6.63 -19.93
C ILE A 530 -31.50 -5.86 -20.16
N HIS A 531 -31.40 -4.73 -20.84
CA HIS A 531 -32.57 -3.96 -21.29
C HIS A 531 -32.85 -4.27 -22.76
N VAL A 532 -34.05 -4.72 -23.04
CA VAL A 532 -34.47 -5.11 -24.40
C VAL A 532 -35.26 -3.96 -25.05
N VAL A 533 -34.79 -3.55 -26.20
CA VAL A 533 -35.46 -2.54 -27.05
C VAL A 533 -35.91 -3.23 -28.33
N GLU A 534 -37.16 -3.07 -28.70
CA GLU A 534 -37.75 -3.69 -29.88
C GLU A 534 -38.36 -2.64 -30.79
N THR A 535 -38.09 -2.75 -32.09
CA THR A 535 -38.74 -1.95 -33.14
C THR A 535 -39.10 -2.82 -34.33
N LEU A 536 -40.16 -2.40 -35.04
CA LEU A 536 -40.56 -3.05 -36.29
C LEU A 536 -39.98 -2.29 -37.48
N ILE A 537 -39.42 -3.00 -38.41
CA ILE A 537 -38.82 -2.49 -39.64
C ILE A 537 -39.52 -3.15 -40.82
N THR A 538 -40.18 -2.38 -41.62
CA THR A 538 -40.93 -2.87 -42.79
C THR A 538 -40.12 -2.58 -44.04
N CYS A 539 -39.87 -3.57 -44.87
CA CYS A 539 -39.27 -3.41 -46.19
C CYS A 539 -40.32 -2.84 -47.15
N ILE A 540 -40.01 -1.70 -47.77
CA ILE A 540 -40.87 -1.01 -48.72
C ILE A 540 -40.52 -1.40 -50.16
N SER A 541 -39.25 -1.84 -50.36
CA SER A 541 -38.74 -2.17 -51.68
C SER A 541 -39.20 -3.56 -52.12
N GLU A 542 -39.80 -3.64 -53.32
CA GLU A 542 -40.22 -4.90 -53.96
C GLU A 542 -39.09 -5.60 -54.69
N LEU A 543 -37.87 -5.04 -54.69
CA LEU A 543 -36.75 -5.50 -55.49
C LEU A 543 -35.93 -6.63 -54.83
N GLY A 544 -36.32 -7.16 -53.69
CA GLY A 544 -35.59 -8.21 -52.99
C GLY A 544 -34.15 -7.81 -52.57
N ILE A 545 -33.96 -6.54 -52.24
CA ILE A 545 -32.68 -5.96 -51.85
C ILE A 545 -32.54 -6.07 -50.33
N SER A 546 -31.36 -6.46 -49.85
CA SER A 546 -30.98 -6.36 -48.42
C SER A 546 -30.04 -5.17 -48.23
N ASP A 547 -30.23 -4.41 -47.15
CA ASP A 547 -29.37 -3.32 -46.76
C ASP A 547 -29.13 -3.36 -45.24
N THR A 548 -28.35 -2.44 -44.72
CA THR A 548 -27.95 -2.40 -43.33
C THR A 548 -28.75 -1.36 -42.54
N VAL A 549 -29.09 -1.70 -41.31
CA VAL A 549 -29.63 -0.77 -40.31
C VAL A 549 -28.53 -0.38 -39.33
N ARG A 550 -28.27 0.90 -39.17
CA ARG A 550 -27.31 1.41 -38.21
C ARG A 550 -28.02 1.78 -36.92
N VAL A 551 -27.52 1.27 -35.82
CA VAL A 551 -28.03 1.55 -34.47
C VAL A 551 -27.00 2.35 -33.71
N PHE A 552 -27.42 3.51 -33.24
CA PHE A 552 -26.57 4.38 -32.42
C PHE A 552 -27.12 4.44 -31.00
N VAL A 553 -26.25 4.27 -30.02
CA VAL A 553 -26.56 4.53 -28.62
C VAL A 553 -25.92 5.84 -28.23
N VAL A 554 -26.72 6.82 -27.83
CA VAL A 554 -26.28 8.16 -27.46
C VAL A 554 -26.66 8.46 -26.01
N LYS A 555 -25.92 9.35 -25.35
CA LYS A 555 -26.19 9.78 -23.98
C LYS A 555 -26.61 11.25 -23.96
N GLY A 556 -27.84 11.52 -23.50
CA GLY A 556 -28.35 12.86 -23.27
C GLY A 556 -28.18 13.78 -24.50
N LYS A 557 -27.50 14.90 -24.31
CA LYS A 557 -27.24 15.91 -25.36
C LYS A 557 -25.90 15.70 -26.08
N ALA A 558 -25.23 14.55 -25.88
CA ALA A 558 -23.94 14.29 -26.50
C ALA A 558 -24.09 14.10 -28.02
N SER A 559 -23.24 14.76 -28.81
CA SER A 559 -23.21 14.64 -30.27
C SER A 559 -22.46 13.37 -30.76
N ARG A 560 -21.78 12.65 -29.87
CA ARG A 560 -21.04 11.43 -30.20
C ARG A 560 -21.78 10.22 -29.69
N PRO A 561 -21.98 9.18 -30.52
CA PRO A 561 -22.52 7.92 -30.04
C PRO A 561 -21.53 7.20 -29.12
N LEU A 562 -22.07 6.58 -28.09
CA LEU A 562 -21.29 5.70 -27.20
C LEU A 562 -21.01 4.34 -27.85
N LEU A 563 -21.98 3.85 -28.63
CA LEU A 563 -21.93 2.63 -29.41
C LEU A 563 -22.56 2.84 -30.78
N THR A 564 -21.99 2.15 -31.75
CA THR A 564 -22.55 2.05 -33.11
C THR A 564 -22.58 0.58 -33.51
N ALA A 565 -23.74 0.09 -33.92
CA ALA A 565 -23.92 -1.24 -34.47
C ALA A 565 -24.40 -1.16 -35.90
N VAL A 566 -23.90 -2.03 -36.76
CA VAL A 566 -24.35 -2.22 -38.14
C VAL A 566 -25.01 -3.58 -38.24
N ILE A 567 -26.28 -3.59 -38.54
CA ILE A 567 -27.10 -4.80 -38.60
C ILE A 567 -27.47 -5.08 -40.05
N ASN A 568 -27.00 -6.22 -40.55
CA ASN A 568 -27.37 -6.67 -41.90
C ASN A 568 -28.78 -7.24 -41.84
N MET A 569 -29.67 -6.65 -42.59
CA MET A 569 -31.05 -7.12 -42.71
C MET A 569 -31.14 -8.28 -43.69
N PRO A 570 -31.95 -9.31 -43.43
CA PRO A 570 -32.19 -10.37 -44.38
C PRO A 570 -33.01 -9.84 -45.57
N VAL A 571 -32.93 -10.55 -46.68
CA VAL A 571 -33.82 -10.26 -47.82
C VAL A 571 -35.27 -10.52 -47.42
N ALA A 572 -36.15 -9.57 -47.69
CA ALA A 572 -37.56 -9.72 -47.43
C ALA A 572 -38.22 -10.71 -48.39
N GLU A 573 -38.93 -11.68 -47.83
CA GLU A 573 -39.81 -12.52 -48.64
C GLU A 573 -41.02 -11.68 -49.09
N VAL A 574 -41.09 -11.43 -50.37
CA VAL A 574 -42.23 -10.78 -50.97
C VAL A 574 -43.32 -11.86 -51.17
N PHE A 575 -44.44 -11.71 -50.43
CA PHE A 575 -45.60 -12.51 -50.75
C PHE A 575 -46.02 -12.17 -52.21
N MET A 576 -45.75 -13.08 -53.11
CA MET A 576 -46.42 -13.04 -54.41
C MET A 576 -47.91 -13.35 -54.13
N GLY A 577 -48.67 -12.30 -53.82
CA GLY A 577 -50.10 -12.36 -53.77
C GLY A 577 -50.59 -12.70 -55.17
N SER A 578 -51.26 -13.86 -55.26
CA SER A 578 -51.99 -14.33 -56.44
C SER A 578 -53.05 -13.34 -56.90
#